data_6db75848dc54dc7f972cf703fafa1a0b
#
_entry.id   6db75848dc54dc7f972cf703fafa1a0b
#
_cell.length_a   1.000
_cell.length_b   1.000
_cell.length_c   1.000
_cell.angle_alpha   90.00
_cell.angle_beta   90.00
_cell.angle_gamma   90.00
#
_symmetry.space_group_name_H-M   'P 1'
#
loop_
_entity.id
_entity.type
_entity.pdbx_description
1 polymer ?
#
loop_
_entity_poly.entity_id
_entity_poly.type
_entity_poly.pdbx_seq_one_letter_code
_entity_poly.pdbx_strand_id
1 'polypeptide(L)'
;MELFTKEIIEKAKTQYPLGSEMENQLIIAKFFNPTGAGTWYLMNMDPEDQDYCWGIVDLFEVEMGSFSKSELENTKVGLGLGIERDLYFDEINAKELWGLLTKGIFV
;
A
#
# COMPACT_ATOMS: atom_id res chain seq x y z
N MET A 1 10.10 11.16 -7.23
CA MET A 1 9.19 11.08 -6.07
C MET A 1 9.66 10.00 -5.11
N GLU A 2 9.70 10.30 -3.84
CA GLU A 2 9.99 9.31 -2.80
C GLU A 2 8.70 8.58 -2.44
N LEU A 3 8.66 7.25 -2.67
CA LEU A 3 7.47 6.45 -2.38
C LEU A 3 7.27 6.27 -0.87
N PHE A 4 8.32 5.89 -0.17
CA PHE A 4 8.27 5.57 1.25
C PHE A 4 9.04 6.64 2.03
N THR A 5 8.31 7.61 2.56
CA THR A 5 8.92 8.62 3.43
C THR A 5 9.26 8.00 4.78
N LYS A 6 10.13 8.68 5.54
CA LYS A 6 10.47 8.24 6.89
C LYS A 6 9.22 8.10 7.77
N GLU A 7 8.31 9.05 7.66
CA GLU A 7 7.05 9.03 8.42
C GLU A 7 6.20 7.81 8.07
N ILE A 8 6.05 7.50 6.79
CA ILE A 8 5.31 6.32 6.32
C ILE A 8 5.92 5.05 6.89
N ILE A 9 7.24 4.91 6.81
CA ILE A 9 7.96 3.74 7.30
C ILE A 9 7.74 3.55 8.80
N GLU A 10 7.87 4.61 9.57
CA GLU A 10 7.72 4.53 11.03
C GLU A 10 6.30 4.11 11.43
N LYS A 11 5.29 4.68 10.79
CA LYS A 11 3.90 4.29 11.04
C LYS A 11 3.63 2.84 10.66
N ALA A 12 4.13 2.41 9.51
CA ALA A 12 3.94 1.04 9.03
C ALA A 12 4.59 0.03 9.95
N LYS A 13 5.80 0.29 10.44
CA LYS A 13 6.49 -0.58 11.40
C LYS A 13 5.69 -0.73 12.69
N THR A 14 5.09 0.36 13.16
CA THR A 14 4.28 0.37 14.38
C THR A 14 3.11 -0.59 14.29
N GLN A 15 2.52 -0.75 13.10
CA GLN A 15 1.38 -1.63 12.90
C GLN A 15 1.73 -3.08 12.60
N TYR A 16 3.01 -3.40 12.39
CA TYR A 16 3.44 -4.76 12.02
C TYR A 16 2.93 -5.86 12.96
N PRO A 17 2.93 -5.68 14.31
CA PRO A 17 2.43 -6.72 15.21
C PRO A 17 0.95 -7.10 14.99
N LEU A 18 0.16 -6.25 14.37
CA LEU A 18 -1.24 -6.52 14.08
C LEU A 18 -1.44 -7.43 12.86
N GLY A 19 -0.39 -7.66 12.08
CA GLY A 19 -0.41 -8.60 10.95
C GLY A 19 -1.51 -8.30 9.95
N SER A 20 -2.39 -9.27 9.71
CA SER A 20 -3.49 -9.14 8.75
C SER A 20 -4.79 -8.64 9.36
N GLU A 21 -4.81 -8.30 10.64
CA GLU A 21 -5.98 -7.78 11.30
C GLU A 21 -6.31 -6.38 10.73
N MET A 22 -7.53 -6.17 10.29
CA MET A 22 -7.92 -4.92 9.62
C MET A 22 -8.65 -3.93 10.49
N GLU A 23 -9.29 -4.38 11.58
CA GLU A 23 -10.16 -3.52 12.38
C GLU A 23 -9.41 -2.40 13.09
N ASN A 24 -8.18 -2.68 13.52
CA ASN A 24 -7.38 -1.74 14.31
C ASN A 24 -6.16 -1.22 13.56
N GLN A 25 -6.11 -1.37 12.24
CA GLN A 25 -5.06 -0.82 11.42
C GLN A 25 -5.56 0.27 10.49
N LEU A 26 -4.70 1.24 10.23
CA LEU A 26 -4.93 2.26 9.21
C LEU A 26 -4.19 1.87 7.93
N ILE A 27 -4.72 2.26 6.80
CA ILE A 27 -3.96 2.28 5.55
C ILE A 27 -3.11 3.54 5.60
N ILE A 28 -1.79 3.36 5.57
CA ILE A 28 -0.81 4.44 5.78
C ILE A 28 -0.52 5.21 4.49
N ALA A 29 -0.51 4.51 3.37
CA ALA A 29 -0.19 5.11 2.07
C ALA A 29 -0.81 4.31 0.95
N LYS A 30 -1.01 4.97 -0.19
CA LYS A 30 -1.50 4.37 -1.42
C LYS A 30 -0.47 4.59 -2.52
N PHE A 31 -0.09 3.51 -3.19
CA PHE A 31 0.80 3.54 -4.35
C PHE A 31 0.04 3.05 -5.57
N PHE A 32 0.33 3.59 -6.74
CA PHE A 32 -0.42 3.20 -7.93
C PHE A 32 0.43 3.27 -9.20
N ASN A 33 0.02 2.47 -10.18
CA ASN A 33 0.56 2.51 -11.53
C ASN A 33 -0.14 3.64 -12.30
N PRO A 34 0.58 4.71 -12.68
CA PRO A 34 -0.06 5.86 -13.33
C PRO A 34 -0.54 5.58 -14.77
N THR A 35 -0.16 4.46 -15.36
CA THR A 35 -0.49 4.14 -16.76
C THR A 35 -1.39 2.92 -16.94
N GLY A 36 -1.84 2.30 -15.85
CA GLY A 36 -2.65 1.10 -15.97
C GLY A 36 -3.08 0.54 -14.63
N ALA A 37 -3.36 -0.76 -14.60
CA ALA A 37 -3.81 -1.44 -13.40
C ALA A 37 -2.69 -1.59 -12.39
N GLY A 38 -3.06 -1.55 -11.13
CA GLY A 38 -2.16 -1.80 -10.01
C GLY A 38 -2.23 -0.69 -8.97
N THR A 39 -2.72 -1.06 -7.78
CA THR A 39 -2.76 -0.18 -6.62
C THR A 39 -2.37 -0.99 -5.40
N TRP A 40 -1.53 -0.40 -4.56
CA TRP A 40 -1.04 -1.04 -3.33
C TRP A 40 -1.35 -0.11 -2.16
N TYR A 41 -2.05 -0.65 -1.16
CA TYR A 41 -2.42 0.08 0.05
C TYR A 41 -1.63 -0.49 1.21
N LEU A 42 -0.73 0.30 1.76
CA LEU A 42 0.20 -0.14 2.79
C LEU A 42 -0.44 -0.16 4.17
N MET A 43 -0.42 -1.32 4.83
CA MET A 43 -0.84 -1.48 6.22
C MET A 43 0.35 -1.51 7.17
N ASN A 44 1.33 -2.36 6.90
CA ASN A 44 2.48 -2.47 7.79
C ASN A 44 3.73 -2.93 7.07
N MET A 45 4.85 -2.84 7.76
CA MET A 45 6.17 -3.24 7.28
C MET A 45 6.91 -3.97 8.40
N ASP A 46 7.66 -5.01 8.03
CA ASP A 46 8.50 -5.71 8.98
C ASP A 46 9.64 -4.81 9.45
N PRO A 47 9.77 -4.54 10.75
CA PRO A 47 10.86 -3.68 11.25
C PRO A 47 12.25 -4.25 11.04
N GLU A 48 12.38 -5.55 10.87
CA GLU A 48 13.68 -6.23 10.66
C GLU A 48 13.96 -6.50 9.18
N ASP A 49 12.94 -6.50 8.35
CA ASP A 49 13.06 -6.63 6.89
C ASP A 49 12.18 -5.57 6.25
N GLN A 50 12.73 -4.38 6.08
CA GLN A 50 11.99 -3.23 5.58
C GLN A 50 11.52 -3.38 4.14
N ASP A 51 12.00 -4.38 3.43
CA ASP A 51 11.51 -4.67 2.09
C ASP A 51 10.17 -5.40 2.12
N TYR A 52 9.83 -6.06 3.22
CA TYR A 52 8.56 -6.77 3.36
C TYR A 52 7.46 -5.82 3.81
N CYS A 53 6.49 -5.61 2.90
CA CYS A 53 5.30 -4.82 3.15
C CYS A 53 4.07 -5.71 3.11
N TRP A 54 3.05 -5.33 3.86
CA TRP A 54 1.76 -6.03 3.91
C TRP A 54 0.64 -5.03 3.75
N GLY A 55 -0.37 -5.41 3.00
CA GLY A 55 -1.53 -4.55 2.85
C GLY A 55 -2.57 -5.10 1.89
N ILE A 56 -3.30 -4.21 1.26
CA ILE A 56 -4.32 -4.54 0.27
C ILE A 56 -3.73 -4.27 -1.11
N VAL A 57 -3.83 -5.23 -2.01
CA VAL A 57 -3.32 -5.14 -3.37
C VAL A 57 -4.48 -5.28 -4.34
N ASP A 58 -4.62 -4.32 -5.24
CA ASP A 58 -5.64 -4.30 -6.27
C ASP A 58 -4.95 -4.32 -7.65
N LEU A 59 -4.74 -5.53 -8.18
CA LEU A 59 -4.18 -5.75 -9.52
C LEU A 59 -5.27 -6.26 -10.46
N PHE A 60 -5.65 -7.52 -10.31
CA PHE A 60 -6.76 -8.14 -11.04
C PHE A 60 -7.98 -8.28 -10.16
N GLU A 61 -7.73 -8.55 -8.90
CA GLU A 61 -8.75 -8.65 -7.85
C GLU A 61 -8.22 -7.91 -6.63
N VAL A 62 -9.11 -7.53 -5.73
CA VAL A 62 -8.75 -6.93 -4.46
C VAL A 62 -8.36 -8.05 -3.50
N GLU A 63 -7.12 -8.06 -3.05
CA GLU A 63 -6.58 -9.11 -2.19
C GLU A 63 -5.74 -8.51 -1.07
N MET A 64 -5.65 -9.21 0.05
CA MET A 64 -4.62 -8.93 1.04
C MET A 64 -3.37 -9.70 0.66
N GLY A 65 -2.22 -9.08 0.81
CA GLY A 65 -0.98 -9.74 0.48
C GLY A 65 0.25 -8.92 0.80
N SER A 66 1.40 -9.56 0.59
CA SER A 66 2.69 -8.93 0.74
C SER A 66 3.16 -8.32 -0.58
N PHE A 67 4.00 -7.31 -0.47
CA PHE A 67 4.68 -6.73 -1.61
C PHE A 67 6.03 -6.15 -1.17
N SER A 68 6.89 -5.91 -2.13
CA SER A 68 8.26 -5.47 -1.87
C SER A 68 8.41 -3.97 -2.07
N LYS A 69 8.96 -3.30 -1.07
CA LYS A 69 9.28 -1.87 -1.14
C LYS A 69 10.22 -1.58 -2.31
N SER A 70 11.33 -2.32 -2.40
CA SER A 70 12.33 -2.10 -3.46
C SER A 70 11.76 -2.41 -4.84
N GLU A 71 10.90 -3.40 -4.95
CA GLU A 71 10.25 -3.74 -6.21
C GLU A 71 9.34 -2.60 -6.70
N LEU A 72 8.55 -2.02 -5.81
CA LEU A 72 7.74 -0.84 -6.17
C LEU A 72 8.62 0.34 -6.58
N GLU A 73 9.71 0.58 -5.84
CA GLU A 73 10.62 1.68 -6.12
C GLU A 73 11.33 1.55 -7.46
N ASN A 74 11.58 0.32 -7.91
CA ASN A 74 12.35 0.04 -9.12
C ASN A 74 11.50 -0.37 -10.33
N THR A 75 10.19 -0.52 -10.16
CA THR A 75 9.30 -0.90 -11.26
C THR A 75 9.12 0.26 -12.24
N LYS A 76 9.25 -0.04 -13.53
CA LYS A 76 8.90 0.87 -14.62
C LYS A 76 7.65 0.37 -15.32
N VAL A 77 6.75 1.28 -15.62
CA VAL A 77 5.48 1.00 -16.28
C VAL A 77 5.42 1.73 -17.63
N GLY A 78 4.24 1.88 -18.21
CA GLY A 78 4.08 2.51 -19.52
C GLY A 78 4.80 3.86 -19.62
N LEU A 79 5.44 4.12 -20.73
CA LEU A 79 6.23 5.33 -21.00
C LEU A 79 7.46 5.47 -20.09
N GLY A 80 7.90 4.39 -19.46
CA GLY A 80 9.05 4.40 -18.54
C GLY A 80 8.81 5.11 -17.22
N LEU A 81 7.54 5.36 -16.87
CA LEU A 81 7.17 5.99 -15.60
C LEU A 81 7.31 5.00 -14.44
N GLY A 82 7.59 5.52 -13.26
CA GLY A 82 7.62 4.72 -12.04
C GLY A 82 6.26 4.59 -11.39
N ILE A 83 6.16 3.72 -10.40
CA ILE A 83 5.01 3.69 -9.50
C ILE A 83 4.98 5.02 -8.73
N GLU A 84 3.80 5.54 -8.44
CA GLU A 84 3.64 6.81 -7.74
C GLU A 84 2.90 6.62 -6.42
N ARG A 85 3.17 7.53 -5.47
CA ARG A 85 2.37 7.63 -4.26
C ARG A 85 1.29 8.67 -4.45
N ASP A 86 0.06 8.36 -4.04
CA ASP A 86 -1.04 9.33 -4.05
C ASP A 86 -0.85 10.33 -2.91
N LEU A 87 -0.48 11.56 -3.26
CA LEU A 87 -0.21 12.62 -2.29
C LEU A 87 -1.49 13.18 -1.64
N TYR A 88 -2.64 12.87 -2.20
CA TYR A 88 -3.94 13.32 -1.70
C TYR A 88 -4.69 12.23 -0.94
N PHE A 89 -4.04 11.08 -0.73
CA PHE A 89 -4.65 9.97 -0.01
C PHE A 89 -4.68 10.28 1.49
N ASP A 90 -5.86 10.20 2.10
CA ASP A 90 -6.02 10.30 3.53
C ASP A 90 -6.00 8.91 4.17
N GLU A 91 -5.36 8.80 5.33
CA GLU A 91 -5.34 7.55 6.08
C GLU A 91 -6.76 7.12 6.39
N ILE A 92 -7.04 5.85 6.19
CA ILE A 92 -8.37 5.28 6.39
C ILE A 92 -8.23 3.93 7.10
N ASN A 93 -9.21 3.58 7.93
CA ASN A 93 -9.24 2.27 8.56
C ASN A 93 -9.22 1.16 7.50
N ALA A 94 -8.38 0.15 7.72
CA ALA A 94 -8.16 -0.91 6.72
C ALA A 94 -9.44 -1.70 6.42
N LYS A 95 -10.24 -1.99 7.43
CA LYS A 95 -11.51 -2.72 7.24
C LYS A 95 -12.51 -1.89 6.43
N GLU A 96 -12.56 -0.59 6.69
CA GLU A 96 -13.41 0.31 5.94
C GLU A 96 -13.00 0.37 4.47
N LEU A 97 -11.70 0.51 4.19
CA LEU A 97 -11.21 0.51 2.83
C LEU A 97 -11.50 -0.82 2.12
N TRP A 98 -11.24 -1.94 2.80
CA TRP A 98 -11.55 -3.26 2.26
C TRP A 98 -13.01 -3.37 1.84
N GLY A 99 -13.93 -2.89 2.69
CA GLY A 99 -15.35 -2.88 2.39
C GLY A 99 -15.70 -2.06 1.15
N LEU A 100 -15.08 -0.88 1.01
CA LEU A 100 -15.30 -0.02 -0.16
C LEU A 100 -14.77 -0.68 -1.44
N LEU A 101 -13.54 -1.16 -1.42
CA LEU A 101 -12.90 -1.76 -2.61
C LEU A 101 -13.63 -3.03 -3.06
N THR A 102 -14.08 -3.86 -2.14
CA THR A 102 -14.81 -5.09 -2.49
C THR A 102 -16.20 -4.81 -3.06
N LYS A 103 -16.72 -3.61 -2.87
CA LYS A 103 -17.95 -3.14 -3.52
C LYS A 103 -17.69 -2.44 -4.85
N GLY A 104 -16.43 -2.37 -5.29
CA GLY A 104 -16.07 -1.68 -6.52
C GLY A 104 -15.96 -0.17 -6.40
N ILE A 105 -15.86 0.36 -5.18
CA ILE A 105 -15.70 1.79 -4.94
C ILE A 105 -14.22 2.10 -4.81
N PHE A 106 -13.69 2.96 -5.67
CA PHE A 106 -12.28 3.38 -5.63
C PHE A 106 -12.06 4.46 -4.57
N VAL A 107 -10.93 4.35 -3.89
CA VAL A 107 -10.53 5.29 -2.84
C VAL A 107 -9.11 5.75 -3.08
#